data_f2c5e09b55ac05a5f15b6a8856a66272
#
_entry.id   f2c5e09b55ac05a5f15b6a8856a66272
#
_cell.length_a   1.000
_cell.length_b   1.000
_cell.length_c   1.000
_cell.angle_alpha   90.00
_cell.angle_beta   90.00
_cell.angle_gamma   90.00
#
_symmetry.space_group_name_H-M   'P 1'
#
loop_
_entity.id
_entity.type
_entity.pdbx_description
1 polymer ?
#
loop_
_entity_poly.entity_id
_entity_poly.type
_entity_poly.pdbx_seq_one_letter_code
_entity_poly.pdbx_strand_id
1 'polypeptide(L)'
;KAKQTKAKLTKEQEKALDEFLSETVSDDFADWIKTGKLELFGDQLYRLPEEEVSLRGIHVLRAGLHIGEFKKNRFEPAFALALTLGREDVKKYVELPSEDMRALGYFNGQSVIFNEGEIDTKLKGWCLFGIDGYSAGWGKIANGQMKNHYPKGLRKNLM
;
A
#
# COMPACT_ATOMS: atom_id res chain seq x y z
N LYS A 1 12.04 -30.34 -4.61
CA LYS A 1 11.29 -29.20 -4.09
C LYS A 1 12.15 -27.95 -4.15
N ALA A 2 11.72 -26.98 -4.93
CA ALA A 2 12.38 -25.68 -4.94
C ALA A 2 12.28 -25.07 -3.54
N LYS A 3 13.43 -24.78 -2.95
CA LYS A 3 13.47 -24.03 -1.71
C LYS A 3 12.92 -22.63 -1.99
N GLN A 4 11.90 -22.22 -1.25
CA GLN A 4 11.48 -20.84 -1.30
C GLN A 4 12.65 -19.97 -0.86
N THR A 5 13.16 -19.17 -1.78
CA THR A 5 14.20 -18.21 -1.46
C THR A 5 13.54 -17.07 -0.69
N LYS A 6 13.73 -17.01 0.62
CA LYS A 6 13.34 -15.86 1.38
C LYS A 6 14.29 -14.72 1.04
N ALA A 7 13.76 -13.53 0.76
CA ALA A 7 14.56 -12.34 0.64
C ALA A 7 15.43 -12.21 1.89
N LYS A 8 16.71 -11.88 1.71
CA LYS A 8 17.60 -11.67 2.84
C LYS A 8 17.37 -10.26 3.40
N LEU A 9 16.36 -10.12 4.24
CA LEU A 9 16.10 -8.87 4.94
C LEU A 9 16.99 -8.80 6.19
N THR A 10 17.53 -7.62 6.45
CA THR A 10 18.18 -7.37 7.73
C THR A 10 17.12 -7.38 8.84
N LYS A 11 17.57 -7.46 10.10
CA LYS A 11 16.63 -7.40 11.23
C LYS A 11 15.88 -6.08 11.27
N GLU A 12 16.55 -4.97 10.95
CA GLU A 12 15.93 -3.66 10.86
C GLU A 12 14.88 -3.60 9.75
N GLN A 13 15.17 -4.21 8.60
CA GLN A 13 14.20 -4.26 7.49
C GLN A 13 12.99 -5.13 7.84
N GLU A 14 13.20 -6.30 8.44
CA GLU A 14 12.10 -7.14 8.90
C GLU A 14 11.21 -6.41 9.90
N LYS A 15 11.83 -5.70 10.85
CA LYS A 15 11.10 -4.92 11.85
C LYS A 15 10.28 -3.82 11.19
N ALA A 16 10.87 -3.07 10.26
CA ALA A 16 10.17 -1.99 9.56
C ALA A 16 8.99 -2.52 8.74
N LEU A 17 9.18 -3.64 8.04
CA LEU A 17 8.11 -4.28 7.29
C LEU A 17 6.99 -4.78 8.21
N ASP A 18 7.34 -5.46 9.29
CA ASP A 18 6.36 -5.98 10.24
C ASP A 18 5.55 -4.86 10.90
N GLU A 19 6.20 -3.77 11.28
CA GLU A 19 5.51 -2.60 11.83
C GLU A 19 4.52 -2.02 10.81
N PHE A 20 4.95 -1.83 9.57
CA PHE A 20 4.07 -1.33 8.52
C PHE A 20 2.87 -2.25 8.32
N LEU A 21 3.11 -3.55 8.16
CA LEU A 21 2.03 -4.52 7.90
C LEU A 21 1.05 -4.58 9.06
N SER A 22 1.55 -4.65 10.31
CA SER A 22 0.69 -4.78 11.49
C SER A 22 -0.16 -3.53 11.73
N GLU A 23 0.34 -2.36 11.37
CA GLU A 23 -0.36 -1.10 11.60
C GLU A 23 -1.30 -0.72 10.45
N THR A 24 -1.05 -1.20 9.26
CA THR A 24 -1.66 -0.66 8.03
C THR A 24 -2.59 -1.62 7.32
N VAL A 25 -2.23 -2.91 7.21
CA VAL A 25 -3.03 -3.87 6.45
C VAL A 25 -3.70 -4.88 7.37
N SER A 26 -4.71 -5.58 6.85
CA SER A 26 -5.36 -6.65 7.59
C SER A 26 -4.38 -7.79 7.88
N ASP A 27 -4.66 -8.57 8.92
CA ASP A 27 -3.81 -9.71 9.28
C ASP A 27 -3.75 -10.73 8.14
N ASP A 28 -4.87 -10.97 7.46
CA ASP A 28 -4.92 -11.88 6.31
C ASP A 28 -4.03 -11.40 5.16
N PHE A 29 -4.05 -10.11 4.87
CA PHE A 29 -3.22 -9.56 3.80
C PHE A 29 -1.73 -9.59 4.20
N ALA A 30 -1.42 -9.28 5.46
CA ALA A 30 -0.05 -9.38 5.98
C ALA A 30 0.48 -10.80 5.84
N ASP A 31 -0.32 -11.80 6.20
CA ASP A 31 0.05 -13.20 6.06
C ASP A 31 0.29 -13.58 4.60
N TRP A 32 -0.57 -13.11 3.70
CA TRP A 32 -0.40 -13.34 2.27
C TRP A 32 0.94 -12.79 1.77
N ILE A 33 1.32 -11.59 2.19
CA ILE A 33 2.62 -11.01 1.82
C ILE A 33 3.76 -11.87 2.37
N LYS A 34 3.73 -12.20 3.67
CA LYS A 34 4.82 -12.90 4.35
C LYS A 34 4.99 -14.35 3.91
N THR A 35 3.91 -15.02 3.51
CA THR A 35 3.98 -16.41 3.06
C THR A 35 4.37 -16.55 1.59
N GLY A 36 4.39 -15.46 0.85
CA GLY A 36 4.82 -15.46 -0.53
C GLY A 36 6.34 -15.41 -0.68
N LYS A 37 6.79 -15.51 -1.90
CA LYS A 37 8.19 -15.41 -2.25
C LYS A 37 8.55 -13.94 -2.39
N LEU A 38 9.39 -13.45 -1.48
CA LEU A 38 9.83 -12.06 -1.47
C LEU A 38 11.21 -11.92 -2.09
N GLU A 39 11.45 -10.81 -2.77
CA GLU A 39 12.73 -10.49 -3.38
C GLU A 39 13.04 -9.00 -3.21
N LEU A 40 14.31 -8.69 -2.95
CA LEU A 40 14.80 -7.32 -2.92
C LEU A 40 15.56 -6.99 -4.20
N PHE A 41 15.21 -5.88 -4.83
CA PHE A 41 15.97 -5.27 -5.90
C PHE A 41 16.44 -3.90 -5.40
N GLY A 42 17.69 -3.83 -4.95
CA GLY A 42 18.15 -2.67 -4.18
C GLY A 42 17.36 -2.57 -2.89
N ASP A 43 16.69 -1.45 -2.67
CA ASP A 43 15.83 -1.23 -1.51
C ASP A 43 14.34 -1.53 -1.80
N GLN A 44 14.03 -1.98 -3.02
CA GLN A 44 12.65 -2.24 -3.45
C GLN A 44 12.26 -3.68 -3.14
N LEU A 45 11.15 -3.84 -2.44
CA LEU A 45 10.62 -5.16 -2.05
C LEU A 45 9.48 -5.57 -2.97
N TYR A 46 9.59 -6.77 -3.52
CA TYR A 46 8.57 -7.37 -4.37
C TYR A 46 8.12 -8.70 -3.81
N ARG A 47 6.85 -9.01 -3.98
CA ARG A 47 6.34 -10.37 -3.86
C ARG A 47 6.31 -10.94 -5.28
N LEU A 48 7.08 -11.98 -5.52
CA LEU A 48 7.28 -12.52 -6.87
C LEU A 48 6.03 -13.22 -7.40
N PRO A 49 5.91 -13.36 -8.75
CA PRO A 49 4.81 -14.10 -9.34
C PRO A 49 4.77 -15.55 -8.85
N GLU A 50 3.57 -16.05 -8.68
CA GLU A 50 3.35 -17.46 -8.34
C GLU A 50 2.91 -18.21 -9.58
N GLU A 51 3.40 -19.44 -9.73
CA GLU A 51 2.98 -20.35 -10.77
C GLU A 51 1.97 -21.33 -10.18
N GLU A 52 0.78 -21.38 -10.75
CA GLU A 52 -0.25 -22.35 -10.39
C GLU A 52 -0.53 -23.27 -11.56
N VAL A 53 -0.76 -24.54 -11.25
CA VAL A 53 -1.19 -25.51 -12.24
C VAL A 53 -2.72 -25.57 -12.22
N SER A 54 -3.34 -25.25 -13.37
CA SER A 54 -4.78 -25.33 -13.49
C SER A 54 -5.25 -26.79 -13.49
N LEU A 55 -6.55 -27.03 -13.31
CA LEU A 55 -7.15 -28.36 -13.38
C LEU A 55 -6.91 -29.06 -14.72
N ARG A 56 -6.52 -28.31 -15.75
CA ARG A 56 -6.19 -28.84 -17.09
C ARG A 56 -4.69 -29.05 -17.30
N GLY A 57 -3.90 -28.90 -16.23
CA GLY A 57 -2.44 -29.02 -16.32
C GLY A 57 -1.75 -27.80 -16.95
N ILE A 58 -2.45 -26.70 -17.15
CA ILE A 58 -1.89 -25.48 -17.70
C ILE A 58 -1.28 -24.66 -16.56
N HIS A 59 -0.03 -24.22 -16.74
CA HIS A 59 0.63 -23.34 -15.78
C HIS A 59 0.16 -21.91 -15.96
N VAL A 60 -0.31 -21.30 -14.87
CA VAL A 60 -0.77 -19.91 -14.86
C VAL A 60 0.18 -19.11 -13.96
N LEU A 61 0.82 -18.09 -14.56
CA LEU A 61 1.66 -17.15 -13.79
C LEU A 61 0.80 -16.02 -13.26
N ARG A 62 0.86 -15.84 -11.95
CA ARG A 62 0.26 -14.65 -11.33
C ARG A 62 1.31 -13.54 -11.29
N ALA A 63 0.88 -12.32 -11.59
CA ALA A 63 1.77 -11.17 -11.60
C ALA A 63 2.40 -10.95 -10.22
N GLY A 64 3.67 -10.53 -10.23
CA GLY A 64 4.34 -10.09 -9.03
C GLY A 64 3.79 -8.75 -8.55
N LEU A 65 4.05 -8.41 -7.30
CA LEU A 65 3.56 -7.19 -6.69
C LEU A 65 4.69 -6.42 -6.04
N HIS A 66 4.83 -5.14 -6.39
CA HIS A 66 5.73 -4.21 -5.71
C HIS A 66 5.10 -3.83 -4.37
N ILE A 67 5.73 -4.25 -3.28
CA ILE A 67 5.22 -4.02 -1.92
C ILE A 67 5.62 -2.64 -1.42
N GLY A 68 6.88 -2.27 -1.60
CA GLY A 68 7.36 -0.97 -1.16
C GLY A 68 8.86 -0.85 -1.19
N GLU A 69 9.36 0.16 -0.51
CA GLU A 69 10.77 0.52 -0.48
C GLU A 69 11.26 0.68 0.97
N PHE A 70 12.42 0.11 1.27
CA PHE A 70 13.05 0.34 2.55
C PHE A 70 13.83 1.64 2.52
N LYS A 71 13.49 2.53 3.44
CA LYS A 71 14.22 3.74 3.75
C LYS A 71 14.98 3.52 5.06
N LYS A 72 15.82 4.48 5.46
CA LYS A 72 16.53 4.37 6.74
C LYS A 72 15.52 4.23 7.88
N ASN A 73 15.52 3.07 8.54
CA ASN A 73 14.70 2.75 9.70
C ASN A 73 13.17 2.81 9.45
N ARG A 74 12.73 2.76 8.19
CA ARG A 74 11.30 2.79 7.88
C ARG A 74 11.01 2.09 6.55
N PHE A 75 9.73 1.78 6.34
CA PHE A 75 9.22 1.20 5.11
C PHE A 75 8.19 2.12 4.49
N GLU A 76 8.33 2.41 3.20
CA GLU A 76 7.33 3.17 2.43
C GLU A 76 6.58 2.23 1.49
N PRO A 77 5.24 2.19 1.57
CA PRO A 77 4.47 1.31 0.68
C PRO A 77 4.49 1.79 -0.76
N ALA A 78 4.49 0.84 -1.68
CA ALA A 78 4.44 1.14 -3.11
C ALA A 78 3.03 1.53 -3.55
N PHE A 79 2.95 2.35 -4.59
CA PHE A 79 1.68 2.72 -5.21
C PHE A 79 0.94 1.48 -5.75
N ALA A 80 1.66 0.55 -6.36
CA ALA A 80 1.07 -0.70 -6.85
C ALA A 80 0.37 -1.48 -5.74
N LEU A 81 0.92 -1.47 -4.52
CA LEU A 81 0.28 -2.09 -3.39
C LEU A 81 -1.07 -1.42 -3.07
N ALA A 82 -1.11 -0.09 -3.09
CA ALA A 82 -2.37 0.64 -2.85
C ALA A 82 -3.47 0.21 -3.82
N LEU A 83 -3.13 0.05 -5.10
CA LEU A 83 -4.10 -0.32 -6.13
C LEU A 83 -4.61 -1.76 -5.99
N THR A 84 -3.87 -2.61 -5.28
CA THR A 84 -4.25 -4.00 -5.03
C THR A 84 -5.21 -4.12 -3.82
N LEU A 85 -5.13 -3.18 -2.89
CA LEU A 85 -5.88 -3.22 -1.65
C LEU A 85 -7.29 -2.66 -1.81
N GLY A 86 -8.26 -3.34 -1.20
CA GLY A 86 -9.57 -2.79 -0.98
C GLY A 86 -9.71 -2.31 0.47
N ARG A 87 -10.86 -1.72 0.77
CA ARG A 87 -11.17 -1.20 2.11
C ARG A 87 -11.03 -2.28 3.19
N GLU A 88 -11.45 -3.51 2.87
CA GLU A 88 -11.40 -4.65 3.79
C GLU A 88 -9.99 -5.17 4.06
N ASP A 89 -9.03 -4.79 3.22
CA ASP A 89 -7.65 -5.28 3.32
C ASP A 89 -6.76 -4.38 4.18
N VAL A 90 -7.29 -3.27 4.69
CA VAL A 90 -6.51 -2.29 5.45
C VAL A 90 -7.17 -1.96 6.79
N LYS A 91 -6.33 -1.57 7.74
CA LYS A 91 -6.78 -1.11 9.07
C LYS A 91 -7.05 0.38 9.09
N LYS A 92 -6.45 1.13 8.16
CA LYS A 92 -6.59 2.58 8.08
C LYS A 92 -7.02 2.97 6.67
N TYR A 93 -8.21 3.52 6.59
CA TYR A 93 -8.81 3.90 5.32
C TYR A 93 -9.58 5.20 5.50
N VAL A 94 -9.38 6.14 4.59
CA VAL A 94 -10.16 7.36 4.51
C VAL A 94 -10.64 7.57 3.10
N GLU A 95 -11.80 8.19 2.94
CA GLU A 95 -12.46 8.27 1.64
C GLU A 95 -13.14 9.62 1.44
N LEU A 96 -13.16 10.06 0.20
CA LEU A 96 -13.95 11.21 -0.23
C LEU A 96 -14.75 10.83 -1.47
N PRO A 97 -15.90 11.46 -1.69
CA PRO A 97 -16.63 11.29 -2.94
C PRO A 97 -15.91 11.99 -4.09
N SER A 98 -16.11 11.52 -5.32
CA SER A 98 -15.42 12.05 -6.49
C SER A 98 -15.76 13.52 -6.80
N GLU A 99 -16.93 14.00 -6.39
CA GLU A 99 -17.34 15.39 -6.57
C GLU A 99 -16.67 16.35 -5.58
N ASP A 100 -16.01 15.84 -4.54
CA ASP A 100 -15.28 16.66 -3.59
C ASP A 100 -14.00 17.20 -4.22
N MET A 101 -13.79 18.51 -4.17
CA MET A 101 -12.60 19.16 -4.77
C MET A 101 -11.30 18.65 -4.17
N ARG A 102 -11.32 18.19 -2.93
CA ARG A 102 -10.13 17.60 -2.29
C ARG A 102 -9.70 16.31 -2.99
N ALA A 103 -10.63 15.57 -3.59
CA ALA A 103 -10.30 14.36 -4.37
C ALA A 103 -9.48 14.74 -5.61
N LEU A 104 -9.87 15.79 -6.33
CA LEU A 104 -9.06 16.30 -7.45
C LEU A 104 -7.71 16.81 -6.96
N GLY A 105 -7.69 17.53 -5.84
CA GLY A 105 -6.46 18.02 -5.23
C GLY A 105 -5.47 16.90 -4.91
N TYR A 106 -5.98 15.75 -4.49
CA TYR A 106 -5.14 14.60 -4.20
C TYR A 106 -4.34 14.17 -5.45
N PHE A 107 -4.99 14.07 -6.61
CA PHE A 107 -4.31 13.71 -7.85
C PHE A 107 -3.32 14.77 -8.33
N ASN A 108 -3.46 16.00 -7.86
CA ASN A 108 -2.50 17.09 -8.12
C ASN A 108 -1.32 17.08 -7.12
N GLY A 109 -1.35 16.21 -6.15
CA GLY A 109 -0.31 16.11 -5.13
C GLY A 109 -0.57 16.93 -3.88
N GLN A 110 -1.77 17.50 -3.73
CA GLN A 110 -2.11 18.33 -2.58
C GLN A 110 -2.42 17.47 -1.34
N SER A 111 -2.12 18.02 -0.17
CA SER A 111 -2.56 17.43 1.09
C SER A 111 -4.08 17.49 1.19
N VAL A 112 -4.65 16.51 1.90
CA VAL A 112 -6.09 16.47 2.13
C VAL A 112 -6.36 16.85 3.60
N ILE A 113 -7.18 17.87 3.80
CA ILE A 113 -7.59 18.31 5.12
C ILE A 113 -9.01 17.83 5.37
N PHE A 114 -9.17 17.00 6.40
CA PHE A 114 -10.48 16.50 6.79
C PHE A 114 -11.11 17.44 7.82
N ASN A 115 -12.39 17.69 7.68
CA ASN A 115 -13.15 18.51 8.61
C ASN A 115 -13.47 17.72 9.87
N GLU A 116 -13.76 18.44 10.94
CA GLU A 116 -14.17 17.84 12.20
C GLU A 116 -15.37 16.91 11.97
N GLY A 117 -15.28 15.68 12.50
CA GLY A 117 -16.35 14.69 12.37
C GLY A 117 -16.30 13.84 11.11
N GLU A 118 -15.46 14.18 10.13
CA GLU A 118 -15.35 13.36 8.90
C GLU A 118 -14.56 12.09 9.12
N ILE A 119 -13.56 12.13 9.98
CA ILE A 119 -12.71 10.98 10.29
C ILE A 119 -12.37 10.98 11.77
N ASP A 120 -11.86 9.83 12.26
CA ASP A 120 -11.31 9.74 13.60
C ASP A 120 -9.99 10.52 13.65
N THR A 121 -9.93 11.57 14.49
CA THR A 121 -8.74 12.40 14.64
C THR A 121 -7.55 11.66 15.23
N LYS A 122 -7.76 10.48 15.81
CA LYS A 122 -6.69 9.63 16.34
C LYS A 122 -5.98 8.83 15.27
N LEU A 123 -6.53 8.77 14.04
CA LEU A 123 -5.87 8.08 12.94
C LEU A 123 -4.51 8.70 12.68
N LYS A 124 -3.48 7.85 12.60
CA LYS A 124 -2.11 8.29 12.41
C LYS A 124 -1.31 7.27 11.60
N GLY A 125 -0.45 7.77 10.72
CA GLY A 125 0.45 6.95 9.90
C GLY A 125 -0.08 6.70 8.51
N TRP A 126 0.44 5.66 7.86
CA TRP A 126 0.03 5.30 6.51
C TRP A 126 -1.44 4.91 6.47
N CYS A 127 -2.17 5.47 5.52
CA CYS A 127 -3.56 5.09 5.29
C CYS A 127 -3.83 4.99 3.80
N LEU A 128 -4.76 4.11 3.46
CA LEU A 128 -5.24 3.99 2.09
C LEU A 128 -6.30 5.07 1.86
N PHE A 129 -6.14 5.83 0.79
CA PHE A 129 -7.10 6.85 0.40
C PHE A 129 -7.97 6.32 -0.73
N GLY A 130 -9.29 6.39 -0.54
CA GLY A 130 -10.27 5.95 -1.51
C GLY A 130 -11.12 7.10 -2.04
N ILE A 131 -11.62 6.91 -3.25
CA ILE A 131 -12.57 7.82 -3.89
C ILE A 131 -13.71 6.96 -4.42
N ASP A 132 -14.93 7.23 -3.97
CA ASP A 132 -16.13 6.46 -4.34
C ASP A 132 -15.97 4.94 -4.16
N GLY A 133 -15.28 4.52 -3.10
CA GLY A 133 -15.06 3.11 -2.79
C GLY A 133 -13.88 2.46 -3.50
N TYR A 134 -13.16 3.19 -4.35
CA TYR A 134 -12.00 2.69 -5.06
C TYR A 134 -10.72 3.25 -4.48
N SER A 135 -9.70 2.42 -4.36
CA SER A 135 -8.40 2.87 -3.87
C SER A 135 -7.76 3.85 -4.86
N ALA A 136 -7.35 5.01 -4.37
CA ALA A 136 -6.67 6.03 -5.17
C ALA A 136 -5.15 6.04 -4.93
N GLY A 137 -4.71 5.68 -3.75
CA GLY A 137 -3.29 5.69 -3.39
C GLY A 137 -3.06 5.79 -1.91
N TRP A 138 -1.84 6.09 -1.54
CA TRP A 138 -1.43 6.24 -0.14
C TRP A 138 -1.46 7.69 0.33
N GLY A 139 -1.66 7.86 1.61
CA GLY A 139 -1.39 9.10 2.31
C GLY A 139 -0.85 8.79 3.69
N LYS A 140 -0.25 9.79 4.30
CA LYS A 140 0.22 9.69 5.69
C LYS A 140 -0.58 10.67 6.51
N ILE A 141 -1.39 10.17 7.45
CA ILE A 141 -2.35 10.98 8.17
C ILE A 141 -1.90 11.28 9.60
N ALA A 142 -2.19 12.47 10.06
CA ALA A 142 -2.01 12.88 11.45
C ALA A 142 -2.89 14.10 11.72
N ASN A 143 -3.57 14.10 12.85
CA ASN A 143 -4.39 15.24 13.30
C ASN A 143 -5.40 15.73 12.24
N GLY A 144 -6.03 14.80 11.53
CA GLY A 144 -7.04 15.14 10.53
C GLY A 144 -6.50 15.66 9.21
N GLN A 145 -5.18 15.66 9.03
CA GLN A 145 -4.55 16.08 7.78
C GLN A 145 -3.76 14.93 7.17
N MET A 146 -3.97 14.68 5.89
CA MET A 146 -3.27 13.62 5.17
C MET A 146 -2.24 14.20 4.22
N LYS A 147 -0.96 13.86 4.46
CA LYS A 147 0.12 14.17 3.54
C LYS A 147 0.00 13.29 2.31
N ASN A 148 0.13 13.89 1.13
CA ASN A 148 -0.05 13.21 -0.15
C ASN A 148 1.16 12.32 -0.49
N HIS A 149 0.89 11.06 -0.84
CA HIS A 149 1.90 10.13 -1.35
C HIS A 149 1.51 9.55 -2.71
N TYR A 150 0.66 10.28 -3.46
CA TYR A 150 0.39 9.92 -4.84
C TYR A 150 1.66 10.13 -5.67
N PRO A 151 2.01 9.20 -6.58
CA PRO A 151 3.29 9.29 -7.32
C PRO A 151 3.44 10.61 -8.08
N LYS A 152 4.58 11.27 -7.92
CA LYS A 152 4.85 12.57 -8.55
C LYS A 152 4.72 12.52 -10.07
N GLY A 153 5.18 11.44 -10.70
CA GLY A 153 5.10 11.27 -12.15
C GLY A 153 3.68 11.10 -12.69
N LEU A 154 2.72 10.79 -11.83
CA LEU A 154 1.31 10.61 -12.22
C LEU A 154 0.44 11.80 -11.87
N ARG A 155 0.99 12.81 -11.17
CA ARG A 155 0.23 14.00 -10.79
C ARG A 155 -0.18 14.79 -12.01
N LYS A 156 -1.44 15.20 -12.02
CA LYS A 156 -2.04 15.96 -13.12
C LYS A 156 -2.47 17.31 -12.57
N ASN A 157 -2.23 18.35 -13.34
CA ASN A 157 -2.77 19.66 -13.03
C ASN A 157 -4.21 19.72 -13.55
N LEU A 158 -5.16 19.28 -12.69
CA LEU A 158 -6.58 19.19 -13.02
C LEU A 158 -7.38 20.43 -12.64
N MET A 159 -6.69 21.41 -12.04
CA MET A 159 -7.34 22.65 -11.59
C MET A 159 -6.76 23.87 -12.28
#